data_6b7c43ac4ad48ed889d593b37492358a
#
_entry.id   6b7c43ac4ad48ed889d593b37492358a
#
_cell.length_a   1.000
_cell.length_b   1.000
_cell.length_c   1.000
_cell.angle_alpha   90.00
_cell.angle_beta   90.00
_cell.angle_gamma   90.00
#
_symmetry.space_group_name_H-M   'P 1'
#
loop_
_entity.id
_entity.type
_entity.pdbx_description
1 polymer ?
#
loop_
_entity_poly.entity_id
_entity_poly.type
_entity_poly.pdbx_seq_one_letter_code
_entity_poly.pdbx_strand_id
1 'polypeptide(L)'
;MMPTVYNNNVLIVQARGYVVLVTEMIHNARIVPMDGRPHDPGPSMYGDPRGHWEADTLVVESVGFDGRLPFRGSGRSLHLTERFTRTSDDTLEYRFTVEDATVWSRPWTVRIDMGRSAGLMYEFACHEGNDRSVSGILGGARYEERNR
;
A
#
# COMPACT_ATOMS: atom_id res chain seq x y z
N MET A 1 -0.35 -3.80 -0.28
CA MET A 1 -1.57 -2.97 -0.46
C MET A 1 -2.39 -3.58 -1.58
N MET A 2 -3.68 -3.84 -1.40
CA MET A 2 -4.50 -4.46 -2.45
C MET A 2 -4.63 -3.52 -3.66
N PRO A 3 -4.46 -4.02 -4.89
CA PRO A 3 -4.87 -3.29 -6.08
C PRO A 3 -6.39 -3.03 -6.00
N THR A 4 -6.77 -1.81 -6.30
CA THR A 4 -8.16 -1.36 -6.38
C THR A 4 -8.41 -0.80 -7.78
N VAL A 5 -9.62 -0.40 -8.10
CA VAL A 5 -9.96 0.20 -9.42
C VAL A 5 -9.03 1.39 -9.79
N TYR A 6 -8.41 2.03 -8.80
CA TYR A 6 -7.57 3.23 -8.97
C TYR A 6 -6.12 3.07 -8.48
N ASN A 7 -5.68 1.85 -8.14
CA ASN A 7 -4.34 1.60 -7.60
C ASN A 7 -3.85 0.23 -8.06
N ASN A 8 -3.71 0.08 -9.37
CA ASN A 8 -3.41 -1.20 -9.99
C ASN A 8 -1.92 -1.41 -10.23
N ASN A 9 -1.14 -0.33 -10.30
CA ASN A 9 0.28 -0.40 -10.61
C ASN A 9 1.13 -0.31 -9.34
N VAL A 10 2.13 -1.17 -9.27
CA VAL A 10 3.16 -1.16 -8.22
C VAL A 10 4.53 -1.17 -8.90
N LEU A 11 5.37 -0.20 -8.55
CA LEU A 11 6.77 -0.20 -8.95
C LEU A 11 7.60 -0.77 -7.81
N ILE A 12 8.39 -1.81 -8.10
CA ILE A 12 9.31 -2.46 -7.16
C ILE A 12 10.73 -2.05 -7.54
N VAL A 13 11.39 -1.28 -6.67
CA VAL A 13 12.77 -0.85 -6.87
C VAL A 13 13.67 -1.56 -5.87
N GLN A 14 14.71 -2.23 -6.39
CA GLN A 14 15.73 -2.88 -5.57
C GLN A 14 16.94 -1.96 -5.43
N ALA A 15 17.38 -1.74 -4.21
CA ALA A 15 18.57 -0.98 -3.88
C ALA A 15 19.41 -1.77 -2.87
N ARG A 16 20.66 -1.35 -2.64
CA ARG A 16 21.52 -2.03 -1.68
C ARG A 16 20.94 -1.95 -0.27
N GLY A 17 20.54 -3.08 0.29
CA GLY A 17 19.97 -3.19 1.65
C GLY A 17 18.50 -2.76 1.77
N TYR A 18 17.83 -2.43 0.68
CA TYR A 18 16.44 -1.99 0.69
C TYR A 18 15.69 -2.45 -0.55
N VAL A 19 14.39 -2.66 -0.38
CA VAL A 19 13.42 -2.68 -1.48
C VAL A 19 12.44 -1.53 -1.26
N VAL A 20 12.06 -0.84 -2.32
CA VAL A 20 11.04 0.23 -2.26
C VAL A 20 9.83 -0.22 -3.06
N LEU A 21 8.67 -0.25 -2.43
CA LEU A 21 7.38 -0.55 -3.05
C LEU A 21 6.62 0.77 -3.23
N VAL A 22 6.52 1.23 -4.47
CA VAL A 22 5.81 2.48 -4.81
C VAL A 22 4.46 2.14 -5.40
N THR A 23 3.39 2.71 -4.88
CA THR A 23 2.03 2.55 -5.41
C THR A 23 1.65 3.76 -6.25
N GLU A 24 0.86 3.54 -7.29
CA GLU A 24 0.37 4.57 -8.21
C GLU A 24 -0.44 5.67 -7.51
N MET A 25 -1.33 5.25 -6.60
CA MET A 25 -2.18 6.16 -5.87
C MET A 25 -1.43 6.80 -4.70
N ILE A 26 -1.54 8.13 -4.57
CA ILE A 26 -0.96 8.95 -3.50
C ILE A 26 0.60 8.90 -3.49
N HIS A 27 1.22 8.34 -4.51
CA HIS A 27 2.70 8.21 -4.59
C HIS A 27 3.32 7.59 -3.33
N ASN A 28 2.59 6.69 -2.68
CA ASN A 28 3.06 6.12 -1.43
C ASN A 28 4.21 5.16 -1.69
N ALA A 29 5.34 5.46 -1.07
CA ALA A 29 6.54 4.63 -1.13
C ALA A 29 6.79 3.97 0.22
N ARG A 30 6.75 2.62 0.26
CA ARG A 30 7.16 1.84 1.43
C ARG A 30 8.61 1.42 1.26
N ILE A 31 9.48 1.90 2.13
CA ILE A 31 10.89 1.51 2.18
C ILE A 31 10.98 0.26 3.08
N VAL A 32 11.44 -0.84 2.51
CA VAL A 32 11.57 -2.14 3.16
C VAL A 32 13.04 -2.43 3.42
N PRO A 33 13.53 -2.35 4.67
CA PRO A 33 14.88 -2.79 5.02
C PRO A 33 15.04 -4.30 4.81
N MET A 34 16.19 -4.69 4.23
CA MET A 34 16.53 -6.07 3.88
C MET A 34 17.72 -6.61 4.71
N ASP A 35 18.07 -5.93 5.79
CA ASP A 35 19.27 -6.21 6.59
C ASP A 35 19.01 -7.02 7.86
N GLY A 36 17.79 -7.53 8.04
CA GLY A 36 17.43 -8.38 9.19
C GLY A 36 17.28 -7.61 10.52
N ARG A 37 17.26 -6.27 10.49
CA ARG A 37 17.00 -5.48 11.70
C ARG A 37 15.60 -5.79 12.27
N PRO A 38 15.42 -5.73 13.59
CA PRO A 38 14.10 -5.94 14.21
C PRO A 38 13.11 -4.84 13.81
N HIS A 39 11.83 -5.11 14.02
CA HIS A 39 10.79 -4.11 13.87
C HIS A 39 10.96 -2.96 14.86
N ASP A 40 10.65 -1.73 14.40
CA ASP A 40 10.55 -0.57 15.26
C ASP A 40 9.25 -0.64 16.08
N PRO A 41 9.31 -0.44 17.40
CA PRO A 41 8.09 -0.46 18.24
C PRO A 41 7.16 0.74 18.02
N GLY A 42 7.57 1.75 17.25
CA GLY A 42 6.77 2.94 16.95
C GLY A 42 5.59 2.65 16.02
N PRO A 43 4.37 3.16 16.31
CA PRO A 43 3.23 2.98 15.43
C PRO A 43 3.37 3.82 14.16
N SER A 44 3.05 3.23 13.01
CA SER A 44 3.09 3.87 11.68
C SER A 44 1.75 3.69 10.95
N MET A 45 1.38 4.67 10.13
CA MET A 45 0.16 4.59 9.31
C MET A 45 0.18 3.38 8.36
N TYR A 46 1.34 3.04 7.82
CA TYR A 46 1.53 1.94 6.86
C TYR A 46 2.23 0.72 7.46
N GLY A 47 2.36 0.69 8.80
CA GLY A 47 3.14 -0.32 9.49
C GLY A 47 4.63 -0.11 9.34
N ASP A 48 5.40 -0.99 9.97
CA ASP A 48 6.85 -1.06 9.89
C ASP A 48 7.23 -2.32 9.10
N PRO A 49 7.63 -2.20 7.83
CA PRO A 49 7.95 -3.33 6.98
C PRO A 49 9.38 -3.83 7.22
N ARG A 50 9.58 -5.16 7.15
CA ARG A 50 10.88 -5.82 7.07
C ARG A 50 10.85 -6.84 5.95
N GLY A 51 11.93 -6.93 5.20
CA GLY A 51 12.02 -7.82 4.05
C GLY A 51 13.17 -8.80 4.15
N HIS A 52 12.96 -9.96 3.53
CA HIS A 52 13.99 -10.95 3.27
C HIS A 52 13.68 -11.73 2.00
N TRP A 53 14.67 -12.46 1.51
CA TRP A 53 14.51 -13.35 0.37
C TRP A 53 14.33 -14.79 0.82
N GLU A 54 13.33 -15.45 0.28
CA GLU A 54 13.18 -16.90 0.34
C GLU A 54 13.30 -17.46 -1.09
N ALA A 55 14.48 -17.95 -1.45
CA ALA A 55 14.84 -18.26 -2.83
C ALA A 55 14.53 -17.07 -3.77
N ASP A 56 13.60 -17.23 -4.71
CA ASP A 56 13.21 -16.21 -5.69
C ASP A 56 11.98 -15.37 -5.25
N THR A 57 11.58 -15.51 -4.00
CA THR A 57 10.42 -14.80 -3.42
C THR A 57 10.89 -13.70 -2.47
N LEU A 58 10.51 -12.46 -2.75
CA LEU A 58 10.60 -11.39 -1.78
C LEU A 58 9.47 -11.55 -0.75
N VAL A 59 9.83 -11.66 0.51
CA VAL A 59 8.89 -11.68 1.63
C VAL A 59 8.99 -10.37 2.38
N VAL A 60 7.85 -9.74 2.62
CA VAL A 60 7.75 -8.49 3.39
C VAL A 60 6.76 -8.69 4.53
N GLU A 61 7.23 -8.57 5.75
CA GLU A 61 6.41 -8.59 6.96
C GLU A 61 6.21 -7.18 7.46
N SER A 62 4.97 -6.81 7.79
CA SER A 62 4.62 -5.48 8.29
C SER A 62 3.77 -5.60 9.53
N VAL A 63 4.20 -4.92 10.59
CA VAL A 63 3.51 -4.81 11.89
C VAL A 63 3.51 -3.35 12.36
N GLY A 64 2.98 -3.07 13.54
CA GLY A 64 3.07 -1.73 14.14
C GLY A 64 2.20 -0.69 13.41
N PHE A 65 1.05 -1.08 12.89
CA PHE A 65 0.08 -0.16 12.32
C PHE A 65 -0.55 0.73 13.40
N ASP A 66 -0.77 2.01 13.11
CA ASP A 66 -1.36 2.95 14.08
C ASP A 66 -2.90 2.91 14.13
N GLY A 67 -3.52 2.19 13.20
CA GLY A 67 -4.97 2.00 13.11
C GLY A 67 -5.74 3.15 12.44
N ARG A 68 -5.06 4.20 11.96
CA ARG A 68 -5.72 5.30 11.21
C ARG A 68 -6.27 4.87 9.86
N LEU A 69 -5.64 3.87 9.23
CA LEU A 69 -6.09 3.28 7.97
C LEU A 69 -6.43 1.79 8.19
N PRO A 70 -7.58 1.48 8.76
CA PRO A 70 -7.95 0.09 9.03
C PRO A 70 -8.16 -0.69 7.73
N PHE A 71 -7.57 -1.88 7.65
CA PHE A 71 -7.78 -2.77 6.52
C PHE A 71 -8.89 -3.77 6.84
N ARG A 72 -10.08 -3.57 6.26
CA ARG A 72 -11.28 -4.40 6.48
C ARG A 72 -11.58 -4.67 7.97
N GLY A 73 -11.40 -3.65 8.80
CA GLY A 73 -11.58 -3.72 10.25
C GLY A 73 -10.30 -4.00 11.04
N SER A 74 -9.27 -4.60 10.43
CA SER A 74 -7.97 -4.79 11.07
C SER A 74 -7.24 -3.45 11.22
N GLY A 75 -6.66 -3.24 12.40
CA GLY A 75 -5.99 -2.00 12.75
C GLY A 75 -4.63 -2.21 13.38
N ARG A 76 -4.50 -1.86 14.65
CA ARG A 76 -3.21 -1.91 15.37
C ARG A 76 -2.64 -3.32 15.56
N SER A 77 -3.52 -4.31 15.60
CA SER A 77 -3.13 -5.72 15.76
C SER A 77 -2.85 -6.42 14.42
N LEU A 78 -2.91 -5.69 13.30
CA LEU A 78 -2.66 -6.24 11.98
C LEU A 78 -1.20 -6.70 11.85
N HIS A 79 -1.03 -7.97 11.47
CA HIS A 79 0.20 -8.52 10.92
C HIS A 79 -0.05 -8.84 9.44
N LEU A 80 0.73 -8.24 8.58
CA LEU A 80 0.63 -8.39 7.14
C LEU A 80 1.90 -9.05 6.60
N THR A 81 1.76 -10.22 5.99
CA THR A 81 2.85 -10.88 5.26
C THR A 81 2.58 -10.80 3.77
N GLU A 82 3.46 -10.18 3.02
CA GLU A 82 3.38 -10.03 1.57
C GLU A 82 4.50 -10.85 0.89
N ARG A 83 4.18 -11.52 -0.20
CA ARG A 83 5.10 -12.37 -0.96
C ARG A 83 5.02 -12.01 -2.44
N PHE A 84 6.15 -11.71 -3.02
CA PHE A 84 6.28 -11.35 -4.43
C PHE A 84 7.19 -12.39 -5.11
N THR A 85 6.63 -13.18 -6.00
CA THR A 85 7.36 -14.24 -6.73
C THR A 85 7.25 -14.00 -8.22
N ARG A 86 8.38 -13.87 -8.92
CA ARG A 86 8.37 -13.77 -10.38
C ARG A 86 8.16 -15.17 -10.97
N THR A 87 7.02 -15.37 -11.61
CA THR A 87 6.64 -16.67 -12.19
C THR A 87 6.97 -16.79 -13.67
N SER A 88 7.12 -15.65 -14.36
CA SER A 88 7.60 -15.58 -15.74
C SER A 88 8.24 -14.20 -16.01
N ASP A 89 8.68 -13.96 -17.25
CA ASP A 89 9.26 -12.65 -17.63
C ASP A 89 8.28 -11.49 -17.47
N ASP A 90 6.99 -11.76 -17.64
CA ASP A 90 5.94 -10.74 -17.62
C ASP A 90 4.91 -10.91 -16.50
N THR A 91 5.14 -11.88 -15.59
CA THR A 91 4.18 -12.18 -14.52
C THR A 91 4.83 -12.21 -13.15
N LEU A 92 4.26 -11.46 -12.22
CA LEU A 92 4.58 -11.46 -10.81
C LEU A 92 3.38 -12.01 -10.02
N GLU A 93 3.57 -13.12 -9.32
CA GLU A 93 2.59 -13.58 -8.35
C GLU A 93 2.74 -12.76 -7.06
N TYR A 94 1.70 -12.07 -6.67
CA TYR A 94 1.59 -11.37 -5.40
C TYR A 94 0.64 -12.13 -4.47
N ARG A 95 1.14 -12.54 -3.31
CA ARG A 95 0.32 -13.10 -2.24
C ARG A 95 0.42 -12.22 -1.02
N PHE A 96 -0.69 -12.05 -0.32
CA PHE A 96 -0.64 -11.45 1.00
C PHE A 96 -1.51 -12.21 1.99
N THR A 97 -1.00 -12.35 3.20
CA THR A 97 -1.68 -12.98 4.33
C THR A 97 -1.98 -11.91 5.38
N VAL A 98 -3.21 -11.90 5.85
CA VAL A 98 -3.71 -11.00 6.89
C VAL A 98 -3.95 -11.80 8.15
N GLU A 99 -3.34 -11.37 9.25
CA GLU A 99 -3.52 -11.93 10.58
C GLU A 99 -3.90 -10.80 11.54
N ASP A 100 -5.06 -10.92 12.17
CA ASP A 100 -5.51 -10.03 13.24
C ASP A 100 -6.57 -10.78 14.05
N ALA A 101 -6.17 -11.36 15.16
CA ALA A 101 -7.05 -12.15 16.02
C ALA A 101 -8.19 -11.33 16.67
N THR A 102 -8.12 -9.99 16.62
CA THR A 102 -9.20 -9.13 17.11
C THR A 102 -10.35 -9.00 16.12
N VAL A 103 -10.11 -9.32 14.84
CA VAL A 103 -11.07 -9.19 13.74
C VAL A 103 -11.40 -10.52 13.09
N TRP A 104 -10.40 -11.39 12.90
CA TRP A 104 -10.52 -12.63 12.13
C TRP A 104 -10.24 -13.85 13.01
N SER A 105 -11.10 -14.86 12.93
CA SER A 105 -10.94 -16.11 13.68
C SER A 105 -9.73 -16.96 13.22
N ARG A 106 -9.18 -16.67 12.03
CA ARG A 106 -7.98 -17.31 11.47
C ARG A 106 -7.35 -16.40 10.42
N PRO A 107 -6.05 -16.53 10.14
CA PRO A 107 -5.39 -15.89 9.02
C PRO A 107 -6.04 -16.24 7.69
N TRP A 108 -6.01 -15.33 6.75
CA TRP A 108 -6.47 -15.57 5.39
C TRP A 108 -5.51 -14.97 4.36
N THR A 109 -5.43 -15.61 3.20
CA THR A 109 -4.48 -15.26 2.15
C THR A 109 -5.20 -14.97 0.85
N VAL A 110 -4.72 -13.94 0.13
CA VAL A 110 -5.13 -13.62 -1.24
C VAL A 110 -3.94 -13.84 -2.16
N ARG A 111 -4.22 -14.32 -3.37
CA ARG A 111 -3.28 -14.41 -4.49
C ARG A 111 -3.77 -13.54 -5.63
N ILE A 112 -2.86 -12.79 -6.24
CA ILE A 112 -3.10 -11.93 -7.39
C ILE A 112 -1.95 -12.12 -8.37
N ASP A 113 -2.25 -12.45 -9.61
CA ASP A 113 -1.26 -12.49 -10.68
C ASP A 113 -1.21 -11.09 -11.33
N MET A 114 -0.05 -10.46 -11.29
CA MET A 114 0.19 -9.11 -11.79
C MET A 114 1.01 -9.19 -13.08
N GLY A 115 0.49 -8.59 -14.14
CA GLY A 115 1.19 -8.49 -15.42
C GLY A 115 2.16 -7.30 -15.44
N ARG A 116 3.18 -7.40 -16.28
CA ARG A 116 4.11 -6.29 -16.54
C ARG A 116 3.41 -5.14 -17.25
N SER A 117 3.51 -3.92 -16.70
CA SER A 117 3.06 -2.70 -17.39
C SER A 117 4.04 -2.33 -18.50
N ALA A 118 3.53 -1.97 -19.68
CA ALA A 118 4.33 -1.51 -20.81
C ALA A 118 4.74 -0.04 -20.73
N GLY A 119 4.11 0.75 -19.85
CA GLY A 119 4.32 2.18 -19.71
C GLY A 119 5.00 2.58 -18.41
N LEU A 120 5.31 3.88 -18.32
CA LEU A 120 5.75 4.49 -17.06
C LEU A 120 4.57 4.53 -16.07
N MET A 121 4.87 4.37 -14.80
CA MET A 121 3.90 4.60 -13.74
C MET A 121 3.84 6.10 -13.46
N TYR A 122 2.69 6.69 -13.70
CA TYR A 122 2.41 8.09 -13.37
C TYR A 122 1.68 8.16 -12.04
N GLU A 123 1.81 9.28 -11.34
CA GLU A 123 1.02 9.55 -10.16
C GLU A 123 -0.46 9.67 -10.52
N PHE A 124 -1.30 8.94 -9.78
CA PHE A 124 -2.74 9.19 -9.84
C PHE A 124 -3.09 10.39 -8.95
N ALA A 125 -3.04 11.59 -9.55
CA ALA A 125 -3.25 12.88 -8.88
C ALA A 125 -4.65 13.42 -9.16
N CYS A 126 -5.71 12.70 -8.76
CA CYS A 126 -7.09 13.09 -9.07
C CYS A 126 -7.55 14.42 -8.41
N HIS A 127 -6.79 14.92 -7.46
CA HIS A 127 -7.07 16.19 -6.79
C HIS A 127 -6.33 17.38 -7.41
N GLU A 128 -5.26 17.14 -8.17
CA GLU A 128 -4.54 18.19 -8.84
C GLU A 128 -5.39 18.81 -9.96
N GLY A 129 -5.42 20.13 -10.00
CA GLY A 129 -6.26 20.89 -10.95
C GLY A 129 -7.74 20.99 -10.56
N ASN A 130 -8.22 20.27 -9.55
CA ASN A 130 -9.61 20.35 -9.07
C ASN A 130 -9.84 21.45 -8.04
N ASP A 131 -8.80 22.12 -7.55
CA ASP A 131 -8.87 23.16 -6.51
C ASP A 131 -9.84 24.29 -6.90
N ARG A 132 -9.83 24.69 -8.17
CA ARG A 132 -10.74 25.75 -8.66
C ARG A 132 -12.19 25.31 -8.64
N SER A 133 -12.48 24.08 -9.04
CA SER A 133 -13.84 23.51 -9.05
C SER A 133 -14.37 23.35 -7.62
N VAL A 134 -13.58 22.77 -6.72
CA VAL A 134 -13.94 22.58 -5.32
C VAL A 134 -14.11 23.93 -4.62
N SER A 135 -13.18 24.87 -4.81
CA SER A 135 -13.25 26.22 -4.23
C SER A 135 -14.44 27.03 -4.77
N GLY A 136 -14.78 26.84 -6.06
CA GLY A 136 -15.93 27.46 -6.68
C GLY A 136 -17.25 26.94 -6.10
N ILE A 137 -17.40 25.62 -5.94
CA ILE A 137 -18.60 24.99 -5.37
C ILE A 137 -18.77 25.42 -3.92
N LEU A 138 -17.71 25.35 -3.10
CA LEU A 138 -17.74 25.75 -1.70
C LEU A 138 -17.98 27.25 -1.53
N GLY A 139 -17.41 28.08 -2.41
CA GLY A 139 -17.64 29.51 -2.44
C GLY A 139 -19.09 29.86 -2.76
N GLY A 140 -19.67 29.18 -3.76
CA GLY A 140 -21.10 29.30 -4.11
C GLY A 140 -22.04 28.93 -2.96
N ALA A 141 -21.81 27.80 -2.33
CA ALA A 141 -22.61 27.36 -1.17
C ALA A 141 -22.56 28.38 -0.01
N ARG A 142 -21.39 28.90 0.32
CA ARG A 142 -21.22 29.94 1.35
C ARG A 142 -21.90 31.27 0.97
N TYR A 143 -21.91 31.61 -0.30
CA TYR A 143 -22.62 32.81 -0.76
C TYR A 143 -24.12 32.65 -0.62
N GLU A 144 -24.68 31.51 -0.97
CA GLU A 144 -26.10 31.20 -0.82
C GLU A 144 -26.56 31.19 0.67
N GLU A 145 -25.74 30.61 1.57
CA GLU A 145 -26.02 30.62 3.00
C GLU A 145 -26.08 32.02 3.60
N ARG A 146 -25.25 32.97 3.13
CA ARG A 146 -25.22 34.36 3.63
C ARG A 146 -26.35 35.23 3.10
N ASN A 147 -27.00 34.83 2.00
CA ASN A 147 -28.02 35.61 1.33
C ASN A 147 -29.44 35.01 1.48
N ARG A 148 -29.58 34.03 2.38
CA ARG A 148 -30.86 33.53 2.88
C ARG A 148 -31.27 34.28 4.14
#